data_4736515c69a2c3be12e28a15f7ac7c17
#
_entry.id   4736515c69a2c3be12e28a15f7ac7c17
#
_cell.length_a   1.000
_cell.length_b   1.000
_cell.length_c   1.000
_cell.angle_alpha   90.00
_cell.angle_beta   90.00
_cell.angle_gamma   90.00
#
_symmetry.space_group_name_H-M   'P 1'
#
loop_
_entity.id
_entity.type
_entity.pdbx_description
1 polymer ?
#
loop_
_entity_poly.entity_id
_entity_poly.type
_entity_poly.pdbx_seq_one_letter_code
_entity_poly.pdbx_strand_id
1 'polypeptide(L)'
;MGKKGTVIKIIYQNGSNGSYQLDDILVGRGDVVMGFHVQQEIVGIVMIAIMFFLSFVALITGIYLKHFKLNSTRFLNIAAFLALSGIWFLSDSALAQEYTSFPALTGMISFYAFMLMSVPMVHFVKNTLKFEKYKVLDVINLLFYANALIQGILNKCLKIHMVHMLFVTHVLLFIAVMTIVVLMIEEYRRTKDSELKIIMNAFGIMAVAGVLSLCMYWKLEIPFYGTIFEVGVLIFEQLLLTSIFVNLVEQAKTRSELEVYERLLKEDRMTGINNRTAFEEQLQDIEDHAQDYDNAALIFMDVDGLKIQTIFMDIMQGTN
;
A
#
# COMPACT_ATOMS: atom_id res chain seq x y z
N MET A 1 21.98 -38.06 22.19
CA MET A 1 21.62 -38.60 23.51
C MET A 1 22.89 -38.78 24.31
N GLY A 2 23.11 -37.96 25.35
CA GLY A 2 24.26 -38.08 26.23
C GLY A 2 24.16 -39.35 27.07
N LYS A 3 25.30 -39.92 27.43
CA LYS A 3 25.35 -41.04 28.38
C LYS A 3 24.82 -40.55 29.75
N LYS A 4 24.15 -41.43 30.50
CA LYS A 4 23.64 -41.15 31.84
C LYS A 4 24.82 -40.64 32.71
N GLY A 5 24.72 -39.37 33.17
CA GLY A 5 25.78 -38.70 33.93
C GLY A 5 26.65 -37.69 33.16
N THR A 6 26.34 -37.39 31.89
CA THR A 6 27.02 -36.31 31.16
C THR A 6 26.59 -34.96 31.71
N VAL A 7 27.54 -34.17 32.21
CA VAL A 7 27.31 -32.78 32.65
C VAL A 7 27.56 -31.85 31.48
N ILE A 8 26.56 -31.09 31.08
CA ILE A 8 26.68 -30.03 30.08
C ILE A 8 26.92 -28.73 30.87
N LYS A 9 28.11 -28.12 30.69
CA LYS A 9 28.41 -26.79 31.24
C LYS A 9 28.17 -25.75 30.19
N ILE A 10 27.15 -24.91 30.39
CA ILE A 10 26.89 -23.75 29.55
C ILE A 10 27.57 -22.54 30.18
N ILE A 11 28.53 -21.94 29.48
CA ILE A 11 29.19 -20.71 29.91
C ILE A 11 28.60 -19.59 29.13
N TYR A 12 27.84 -18.75 29.80
CA TYR A 12 27.29 -17.51 29.23
C TYR A 12 28.24 -16.35 29.54
N GLN A 13 28.73 -15.68 28.51
CA GLN A 13 29.54 -14.47 28.65
C GLN A 13 28.76 -13.28 28.15
N ASN A 14 28.30 -12.44 29.06
CA ASN A 14 27.61 -11.20 28.71
C ASN A 14 28.62 -10.22 28.08
N GLY A 15 28.52 -9.98 26.77
CA GLY A 15 29.27 -8.93 26.10
C GLY A 15 28.68 -7.57 26.47
N SER A 16 29.49 -6.71 27.03
CA SER A 16 29.24 -5.32 27.43
C SER A 16 27.87 -4.70 27.11
N ASN A 17 27.10 -4.38 28.13
CA ASN A 17 26.00 -3.42 28.18
C ASN A 17 24.64 -3.80 27.54
N GLY A 18 24.30 -5.06 27.35
CA GLY A 18 22.94 -5.49 27.02
C GLY A 18 22.38 -6.44 28.08
N SER A 19 21.16 -6.23 28.53
CA SER A 19 20.42 -7.26 29.26
C SER A 19 19.89 -8.26 28.22
N TYR A 20 20.51 -9.43 28.16
CA TYR A 20 20.00 -10.54 27.38
C TYR A 20 19.16 -11.42 28.30
N GLN A 21 17.91 -11.68 27.97
CA GLN A 21 17.14 -12.76 28.56
C GLN A 21 17.65 -14.08 27.96
N LEU A 22 17.98 -15.05 28.80
CA LEU A 22 18.16 -16.42 28.37
C LEU A 22 16.76 -17.01 28.17
N ASP A 23 16.40 -17.26 26.90
CA ASP A 23 15.25 -18.05 26.56
C ASP A 23 15.46 -19.53 26.98
N ASP A 24 14.40 -20.31 26.91
CA ASP A 24 14.43 -21.73 27.31
C ASP A 24 15.52 -22.51 26.57
N ILE A 25 16.37 -23.21 27.34
CA ILE A 25 17.41 -24.04 26.75
C ILE A 25 16.80 -25.34 26.26
N LEU A 26 16.65 -25.48 24.96
CA LEU A 26 16.14 -26.68 24.32
C LEU A 26 17.29 -27.65 24.02
N VAL A 27 17.17 -28.89 24.48
CA VAL A 27 18.13 -29.94 24.19
C VAL A 27 17.42 -31.11 23.51
N GLY A 28 17.80 -31.37 22.25
CA GLY A 28 17.20 -32.44 21.47
C GLY A 28 17.95 -32.69 20.16
N ARG A 29 17.36 -33.54 19.30
CA ARG A 29 17.82 -33.66 17.91
C ARG A 29 17.54 -32.35 17.18
N GLY A 30 18.44 -31.94 16.28
CA GLY A 30 18.32 -30.66 15.55
C GLY A 30 17.00 -30.51 14.81
N ASP A 31 16.48 -31.58 14.21
CA ASP A 31 15.19 -31.59 13.51
C ASP A 31 13.99 -31.35 14.47
N VAL A 32 14.05 -31.87 15.69
CA VAL A 32 13.01 -31.71 16.71
C VAL A 32 13.06 -30.30 17.29
N VAL A 33 14.24 -29.76 17.57
CA VAL A 33 14.43 -28.39 18.08
C VAL A 33 13.95 -27.39 17.02
N MET A 34 14.37 -27.59 15.76
CA MET A 34 13.90 -26.73 14.65
C MET A 34 12.38 -26.81 14.49
N GLY A 35 11.78 -28.01 14.55
CA GLY A 35 10.32 -28.17 14.47
C GLY A 35 9.58 -27.44 15.58
N PHE A 36 10.13 -27.41 16.80
CA PHE A 36 9.56 -26.66 17.92
C PHE A 36 9.60 -25.15 17.68
N HIS A 37 10.74 -24.59 17.20
CA HIS A 37 10.87 -23.18 16.87
C HIS A 37 9.93 -22.79 15.73
N VAL A 38 9.83 -23.61 14.68
CA VAL A 38 8.87 -23.37 13.57
C VAL A 38 7.44 -23.35 14.11
N GLN A 39 7.09 -24.24 15.04
CA GLN A 39 5.74 -24.27 15.60
C GLN A 39 5.42 -23.03 16.44
N GLN A 40 6.39 -22.49 17.17
CA GLN A 40 6.24 -21.24 17.92
C GLN A 40 6.06 -20.03 16.98
N GLU A 41 6.80 -20.01 15.88
CA GLU A 41 6.84 -18.91 14.90
C GLU A 41 5.80 -19.04 13.76
N ILE A 42 4.97 -20.11 13.77
CA ILE A 42 4.09 -20.43 12.62
C ILE A 42 3.16 -19.27 12.27
N VAL A 43 2.66 -18.53 13.24
CA VAL A 43 1.78 -17.39 13.04
C VAL A 43 2.54 -16.28 12.33
N GLY A 44 3.74 -15.92 12.79
CA GLY A 44 4.60 -14.91 12.16
C GLY A 44 4.97 -15.30 10.72
N ILE A 45 5.34 -16.58 10.48
CA ILE A 45 5.65 -17.09 9.14
C ILE A 45 4.47 -16.92 8.19
N VAL A 46 3.27 -17.29 8.62
CA VAL A 46 2.04 -17.14 7.81
C VAL A 46 1.78 -15.68 7.52
N MET A 47 1.93 -14.79 8.49
CA MET A 47 1.73 -13.35 8.32
C MET A 47 2.74 -12.75 7.33
N ILE A 48 4.03 -13.11 7.45
CA ILE A 48 5.07 -12.70 6.50
C ILE A 48 4.73 -13.16 5.07
N ALA A 49 4.28 -14.42 4.92
CA ALA A 49 3.86 -14.95 3.63
C ALA A 49 2.66 -14.16 3.03
N ILE A 50 1.68 -13.81 3.86
CA ILE A 50 0.55 -12.98 3.46
C ILE A 50 1.03 -11.59 3.02
N MET A 51 1.93 -10.93 3.77
CA MET A 51 2.48 -9.62 3.41
C MET A 51 3.19 -9.64 2.06
N PHE A 52 4.05 -10.62 1.80
CA PHE A 52 4.71 -10.76 0.50
C PHE A 52 3.72 -11.05 -0.62
N PHE A 53 2.73 -11.90 -0.38
CA PHE A 53 1.67 -12.16 -1.37
C PHE A 53 0.87 -10.89 -1.70
N LEU A 54 0.43 -10.13 -0.70
CA LEU A 54 -0.29 -8.87 -0.90
C LEU A 54 0.60 -7.82 -1.58
N SER A 55 1.88 -7.74 -1.22
CA SER A 55 2.86 -6.89 -1.89
C SER A 55 2.97 -7.22 -3.38
N PHE A 56 3.06 -8.50 -3.72
CA PHE A 56 3.14 -8.96 -5.10
C PHE A 56 1.87 -8.62 -5.89
N VAL A 57 0.69 -8.86 -5.31
CA VAL A 57 -0.60 -8.48 -5.92
C VAL A 57 -0.68 -6.97 -6.14
N ALA A 58 -0.32 -6.17 -5.14
CA ALA A 58 -0.32 -4.71 -5.26
C ALA A 58 0.68 -4.21 -6.32
N LEU A 59 1.87 -4.84 -6.41
CA LEU A 59 2.87 -4.52 -7.41
C LEU A 59 2.36 -4.80 -8.83
N ILE A 60 1.83 -5.99 -9.08
CA ILE A 60 1.25 -6.36 -10.39
C ILE A 60 0.13 -5.40 -10.76
N THR A 61 -0.79 -5.12 -9.84
CA THR A 61 -1.87 -4.17 -10.05
C THR A 61 -1.35 -2.78 -10.38
N GLY A 62 -0.33 -2.31 -9.65
CA GLY A 62 0.30 -1.02 -9.91
C GLY A 62 0.96 -0.96 -11.31
N ILE A 63 1.67 -2.01 -11.72
CA ILE A 63 2.28 -2.10 -13.06
C ILE A 63 1.21 -2.13 -14.15
N TYR A 64 0.15 -2.91 -13.96
CA TYR A 64 -0.98 -2.99 -14.88
C TYR A 64 -1.65 -1.62 -15.07
N LEU A 65 -1.99 -0.93 -13.99
CA LEU A 65 -2.59 0.41 -14.04
C LEU A 65 -1.66 1.43 -14.74
N LYS A 66 -0.36 1.36 -14.49
CA LYS A 66 0.62 2.21 -15.16
C LYS A 66 0.64 1.98 -16.67
N HIS A 67 0.51 0.73 -17.11
CA HIS A 67 0.44 0.40 -18.54
C HIS A 67 -0.76 1.06 -19.23
N PHE A 68 -1.89 1.13 -18.54
CA PHE A 68 -3.11 1.80 -19.02
C PHE A 68 -3.17 3.31 -18.72
N LYS A 69 -2.04 3.93 -18.35
CA LYS A 69 -1.94 5.35 -18.00
C LYS A 69 -2.88 5.80 -16.88
N LEU A 70 -3.28 4.87 -16.00
CA LEU A 70 -4.07 5.13 -14.81
C LEU A 70 -3.17 5.44 -13.61
N ASN A 71 -3.74 6.06 -12.56
CA ASN A 71 -2.98 6.41 -11.37
C ASN A 71 -2.55 5.15 -10.60
N SER A 72 -1.30 4.74 -10.78
CA SER A 72 -0.70 3.54 -10.20
C SER A 72 0.13 3.81 -8.95
N THR A 73 0.43 5.09 -8.67
CA THR A 73 1.44 5.48 -7.67
C THR A 73 1.10 4.99 -6.28
N ARG A 74 -0.19 5.00 -5.90
CA ARG A 74 -0.65 4.51 -4.60
C ARG A 74 -0.40 3.01 -4.42
N PHE A 75 -0.69 2.20 -5.46
CA PHE A 75 -0.44 0.75 -5.43
C PHE A 75 1.04 0.42 -5.30
N LEU A 76 1.90 1.13 -6.04
CA LEU A 76 3.35 0.94 -5.97
C LEU A 76 3.90 1.31 -4.59
N ASN A 77 3.39 2.36 -3.97
CA ASN A 77 3.79 2.75 -2.61
C ASN A 77 3.35 1.71 -1.57
N ILE A 78 2.12 1.19 -1.67
CA ILE A 78 1.68 0.11 -0.78
C ILE A 78 2.48 -1.17 -1.03
N ALA A 79 2.73 -1.54 -2.27
CA ALA A 79 3.56 -2.70 -2.58
C ALA A 79 4.96 -2.58 -1.94
N ALA A 80 5.59 -1.41 -2.05
CA ALA A 80 6.88 -1.15 -1.41
C ALA A 80 6.80 -1.18 0.12
N PHE A 81 5.74 -0.63 0.72
CA PHE A 81 5.52 -0.67 2.16
C PHE A 81 5.37 -2.13 2.66
N LEU A 82 4.48 -2.91 2.03
CA LEU A 82 4.25 -4.33 2.33
C LEU A 82 5.52 -5.16 2.18
N ALA A 83 6.31 -4.93 1.11
CA ALA A 83 7.57 -5.63 0.89
C ALA A 83 8.57 -5.33 2.01
N LEU A 84 8.75 -4.06 2.39
CA LEU A 84 9.66 -3.65 3.45
C LEU A 84 9.20 -4.14 4.82
N SER A 85 7.90 -4.12 5.10
CA SER A 85 7.33 -4.70 6.33
C SER A 85 7.59 -6.21 6.40
N GLY A 86 7.34 -6.94 5.29
CA GLY A 86 7.64 -8.37 5.22
C GLY A 86 9.12 -8.70 5.37
N ILE A 87 10.02 -7.90 4.77
CA ILE A 87 11.47 -8.04 4.94
C ILE A 87 11.85 -7.78 6.40
N TRP A 88 11.28 -6.74 7.01
CA TRP A 88 11.55 -6.43 8.41
C TRP A 88 11.14 -7.58 9.32
N PHE A 89 9.89 -8.04 9.28
CA PHE A 89 9.41 -9.16 10.10
C PHE A 89 10.18 -10.45 9.86
N LEU A 90 10.51 -10.76 8.58
CA LEU A 90 11.31 -11.92 8.26
C LEU A 90 12.71 -11.83 8.90
N SER A 91 13.37 -10.68 8.76
CA SER A 91 14.72 -10.48 9.29
C SER A 91 14.76 -10.35 10.82
N ASP A 92 13.65 -9.97 11.44
CA ASP A 92 13.52 -9.84 12.90
C ASP A 92 13.06 -11.13 13.57
N SER A 93 12.55 -12.12 12.80
CA SER A 93 12.11 -13.40 13.33
C SER A 93 13.27 -14.20 13.95
N ALA A 94 12.98 -14.92 15.03
CA ALA A 94 13.97 -15.78 15.70
C ALA A 94 14.54 -16.82 14.74
N LEU A 95 13.71 -17.40 13.86
CA LEU A 95 14.18 -18.35 12.85
C LEU A 95 15.23 -17.75 11.90
N ALA A 96 15.01 -16.54 11.41
CA ALA A 96 15.99 -15.90 10.52
C ALA A 96 17.28 -15.55 11.26
N GLN A 97 17.21 -15.13 12.52
CA GLN A 97 18.39 -14.76 13.30
C GLN A 97 19.20 -15.97 13.79
N GLU A 98 18.54 -17.05 14.18
CA GLU A 98 19.21 -18.26 14.71
C GLU A 98 19.78 -19.16 13.62
N TYR A 99 19.07 -19.29 12.48
CA TYR A 99 19.46 -20.23 11.42
C TYR A 99 20.22 -19.59 10.26
N THR A 100 20.44 -18.26 10.30
CA THR A 100 21.25 -17.59 9.27
C THR A 100 22.74 -17.79 9.50
N SER A 101 23.50 -17.93 8.41
CA SER A 101 24.96 -17.91 8.46
C SER A 101 25.54 -16.50 8.65
N PHE A 102 24.72 -15.46 8.52
CA PHE A 102 25.12 -14.04 8.54
C PHE A 102 24.24 -13.17 9.46
N PRO A 103 24.24 -13.43 10.78
CA PRO A 103 23.32 -12.74 11.72
C PRO A 103 23.51 -11.22 11.74
N ALA A 104 24.74 -10.72 11.57
CA ALA A 104 24.99 -9.29 11.50
C ALA A 104 24.34 -8.63 10.28
N LEU A 105 24.35 -9.30 9.12
CA LEU A 105 23.71 -8.83 7.91
C LEU A 105 22.19 -8.85 8.05
N THR A 106 21.63 -9.92 8.59
CA THR A 106 20.19 -10.05 8.85
C THR A 106 19.70 -8.95 9.79
N GLY A 107 20.43 -8.67 10.88
CA GLY A 107 20.11 -7.56 11.78
C GLY A 107 20.20 -6.19 11.08
N MET A 108 21.19 -5.95 10.22
CA MET A 108 21.27 -4.72 9.45
C MET A 108 20.07 -4.57 8.50
N ILE A 109 19.67 -5.65 7.81
CA ILE A 109 18.51 -5.64 6.92
C ILE A 109 17.24 -5.29 7.71
N SER A 110 17.04 -5.90 8.89
CA SER A 110 15.92 -5.60 9.78
C SER A 110 15.84 -4.11 10.11
N PHE A 111 16.93 -3.50 10.60
CA PHE A 111 16.96 -2.08 10.94
C PHE A 111 16.68 -1.16 9.74
N TYR A 112 17.31 -1.42 8.58
CA TYR A 112 17.08 -0.59 7.40
C TYR A 112 15.67 -0.75 6.85
N ALA A 113 15.12 -1.97 6.82
CA ALA A 113 13.75 -2.21 6.39
C ALA A 113 12.76 -1.45 7.29
N PHE A 114 12.94 -1.52 8.62
CA PHE A 114 12.14 -0.78 9.59
C PHE A 114 12.21 0.75 9.39
N MET A 115 13.42 1.31 9.21
CA MET A 115 13.59 2.75 9.00
C MET A 115 12.96 3.22 7.68
N LEU A 116 13.12 2.43 6.61
CA LEU A 116 12.74 2.83 5.25
C LEU A 116 11.29 2.52 4.91
N MET A 117 10.59 1.61 5.62
CA MET A 117 9.19 1.31 5.33
C MET A 117 8.26 2.52 5.52
N SER A 118 8.67 3.49 6.34
CA SER A 118 7.92 4.74 6.53
C SER A 118 7.87 5.61 5.28
N VAL A 119 8.89 5.55 4.42
CA VAL A 119 9.01 6.39 3.23
C VAL A 119 7.89 6.12 2.22
N PRO A 120 7.67 4.86 1.73
CA PRO A 120 6.55 4.60 0.83
C PRO A 120 5.20 4.89 1.49
N MET A 121 5.08 4.76 2.81
CA MET A 121 3.86 5.11 3.53
C MET A 121 3.55 6.61 3.50
N VAL A 122 4.55 7.45 3.74
CA VAL A 122 4.40 8.92 3.62
C VAL A 122 4.08 9.31 2.17
N HIS A 123 4.70 8.66 1.18
CA HIS A 123 4.36 8.87 -0.23
C HIS A 123 2.94 8.43 -0.57
N PHE A 124 2.47 7.32 0.00
CA PHE A 124 1.08 6.88 -0.16
C PHE A 124 0.11 7.94 0.35
N VAL A 125 0.31 8.43 1.56
CA VAL A 125 -0.53 9.49 2.15
C VAL A 125 -0.50 10.75 1.29
N LYS A 126 0.69 11.21 0.87
CA LYS A 126 0.85 12.38 0.01
C LYS A 126 0.05 12.25 -1.29
N ASN A 127 0.05 11.06 -1.91
CA ASN A 127 -0.69 10.80 -3.14
C ASN A 127 -2.20 10.56 -2.91
N THR A 128 -2.64 10.42 -1.67
CA THR A 128 -4.05 10.28 -1.30
C THR A 128 -4.68 11.63 -1.03
N LEU A 129 -3.94 12.56 -0.44
CA LEU A 129 -4.40 13.90 -0.13
C LEU A 129 -4.58 14.70 -1.43
N LYS A 130 -5.72 15.39 -1.57
CA LYS A 130 -6.12 16.13 -2.78
C LYS A 130 -5.62 17.58 -2.78
N PHE A 131 -5.44 18.16 -1.59
CA PHE A 131 -4.90 19.52 -1.47
C PHE A 131 -3.40 19.52 -1.75
N GLU A 132 -3.02 20.22 -2.82
CA GLU A 132 -1.63 20.37 -3.23
C GLU A 132 -0.80 21.09 -2.16
N LYS A 133 0.44 20.62 -1.97
CA LYS A 133 1.55 21.28 -1.25
C LYS A 133 1.73 20.94 0.24
N TYR A 134 1.54 19.69 0.61
CA TYR A 134 2.09 19.26 1.89
C TYR A 134 3.60 19.04 1.81
N LYS A 135 4.36 20.13 1.63
CA LYS A 135 5.84 20.11 1.64
C LYS A 135 6.41 19.48 2.92
N VAL A 136 5.63 19.53 4.00
CA VAL A 136 6.00 18.89 5.27
C VAL A 136 6.20 17.38 5.12
N LEU A 137 5.43 16.71 4.26
CA LEU A 137 5.59 15.28 3.99
C LEU A 137 6.89 14.98 3.23
N ASP A 138 7.32 15.88 2.33
CA ASP A 138 8.61 15.76 1.65
C ASP A 138 9.77 15.94 2.64
N VAL A 139 9.65 16.89 3.57
CA VAL A 139 10.63 17.07 4.64
C VAL A 139 10.70 15.84 5.54
N ILE A 140 9.56 15.25 5.91
CA ILE A 140 9.52 14.01 6.70
C ILE A 140 10.23 12.87 5.97
N ASN A 141 9.98 12.68 4.67
CA ASN A 141 10.69 11.68 3.87
C ASN A 141 12.20 11.93 3.84
N LEU A 142 12.61 13.18 3.64
CA LEU A 142 14.02 13.55 3.69
C LEU A 142 14.66 13.21 5.04
N LEU A 143 13.93 13.45 6.15
CA LEU A 143 14.40 13.12 7.50
C LEU A 143 14.55 11.60 7.69
N PHE A 144 13.66 10.76 7.13
CA PHE A 144 13.82 9.30 7.18
C PHE A 144 15.05 8.84 6.39
N TYR A 145 15.29 9.37 5.20
CA TYR A 145 16.50 9.05 4.44
C TYR A 145 17.77 9.51 5.17
N ALA A 146 17.75 10.73 5.71
CA ALA A 146 18.87 11.25 6.48
C ALA A 146 19.13 10.41 7.74
N ASN A 147 18.07 10.01 8.45
CA ASN A 147 18.18 9.16 9.62
C ASN A 147 18.83 7.81 9.28
N ALA A 148 18.38 7.13 8.22
CA ALA A 148 18.95 5.86 7.78
C ALA A 148 20.43 6.02 7.38
N LEU A 149 20.78 7.08 6.64
CA LEU A 149 22.15 7.37 6.23
C LEU A 149 23.06 7.67 7.44
N ILE A 150 22.63 8.57 8.32
CA ILE A 150 23.40 8.97 9.51
C ILE A 150 23.64 7.76 10.42
N GLN A 151 22.60 6.98 10.73
CA GLN A 151 22.75 5.78 11.56
C GLN A 151 23.68 4.76 10.94
N GLY A 152 23.65 4.58 9.59
CA GLY A 152 24.59 3.72 8.87
C GLY A 152 26.04 4.19 8.98
N ILE A 153 26.28 5.50 8.83
CA ILE A 153 27.61 6.10 8.99
C ILE A 153 28.11 5.95 10.44
N LEU A 154 27.27 6.26 11.42
CA LEU A 154 27.63 6.14 12.85
C LEU A 154 27.94 4.69 13.24
N ASN A 155 27.17 3.73 12.72
CA ASN A 155 27.41 2.32 12.95
C ASN A 155 28.77 1.88 12.35
N LYS A 156 29.06 2.29 11.10
CA LYS A 156 30.29 1.90 10.40
C LYS A 156 31.53 2.62 10.95
N CYS A 157 31.45 3.93 11.18
CA CYS A 157 32.60 4.75 11.54
C CYS A 157 32.87 4.76 13.06
N LEU A 158 31.83 4.89 13.87
CA LEU A 158 31.93 4.98 15.33
C LEU A 158 31.58 3.69 16.06
N LYS A 159 31.22 2.63 15.31
CA LYS A 159 30.80 1.32 15.86
C LYS A 159 29.66 1.42 16.89
N ILE A 160 28.82 2.44 16.77
CA ILE A 160 27.63 2.59 17.60
C ILE A 160 26.58 1.60 17.09
N HIS A 161 26.13 0.70 17.93
CA HIS A 161 25.10 -0.27 17.55
C HIS A 161 23.78 0.44 17.19
N MET A 162 23.11 0.00 16.11
CA MET A 162 21.86 0.58 15.62
C MET A 162 20.75 0.57 16.67
N VAL A 163 20.72 -0.43 17.56
CA VAL A 163 19.77 -0.55 18.68
C VAL A 163 19.78 0.70 19.58
N HIS A 164 20.95 1.26 19.85
CA HIS A 164 21.07 2.47 20.69
C HIS A 164 20.53 3.73 20.01
N MET A 165 20.46 3.71 18.68
CA MET A 165 19.95 4.83 17.89
C MET A 165 18.46 4.68 17.51
N LEU A 166 17.86 3.53 17.85
CA LEU A 166 16.47 3.19 17.50
C LEU A 166 15.46 4.21 18.05
N PHE A 167 15.78 4.76 19.24
CA PHE A 167 14.95 5.82 19.84
C PHE A 167 14.71 7.01 18.91
N VAL A 168 15.74 7.43 18.15
CA VAL A 168 15.62 8.54 17.19
C VAL A 168 14.61 8.19 16.09
N THR A 169 14.67 6.96 15.60
CA THR A 169 13.71 6.45 14.60
C THR A 169 12.28 6.45 15.13
N HIS A 170 12.07 6.00 16.39
CA HIS A 170 10.74 6.01 17.01
C HIS A 170 10.18 7.42 17.20
N VAL A 171 11.02 8.38 17.61
CA VAL A 171 10.61 9.79 17.74
C VAL A 171 10.22 10.35 16.37
N LEU A 172 11.01 10.08 15.32
CA LEU A 172 10.72 10.51 13.96
C LEU A 172 9.41 9.88 13.44
N LEU A 173 9.20 8.59 13.70
CA LEU A 173 7.97 7.88 13.39
C LEU A 173 6.76 8.53 14.07
N PHE A 174 6.86 8.83 15.35
CA PHE A 174 5.81 9.48 16.12
C PHE A 174 5.45 10.84 15.52
N ILE A 175 6.45 11.67 15.22
CA ILE A 175 6.25 12.97 14.57
C ILE A 175 5.57 12.81 13.20
N ALA A 176 6.01 11.83 12.40
CA ALA A 176 5.43 11.56 11.09
C ALA A 176 3.96 11.14 11.21
N VAL A 177 3.62 10.19 12.08
CA VAL A 177 2.25 9.73 12.29
C VAL A 177 1.35 10.86 12.77
N MET A 178 1.80 11.65 13.75
CA MET A 178 1.04 12.80 14.26
C MET A 178 0.78 13.84 13.15
N THR A 179 1.79 14.13 12.34
CA THR A 179 1.64 15.06 11.20
C THR A 179 0.64 14.51 10.18
N ILE A 180 0.76 13.24 9.81
CA ILE A 180 -0.16 12.57 8.88
C ILE A 180 -1.59 12.65 9.40
N VAL A 181 -1.82 12.30 10.66
CA VAL A 181 -3.16 12.32 11.27
C VAL A 181 -3.77 13.73 11.26
N VAL A 182 -2.99 14.75 11.61
CA VAL A 182 -3.46 16.14 11.59
C VAL A 182 -3.87 16.56 10.16
N LEU A 183 -3.02 16.29 9.16
CA LEU A 183 -3.30 16.61 7.77
C LEU A 183 -4.54 15.87 7.24
N MET A 184 -4.68 14.60 7.58
CA MET A 184 -5.85 13.80 7.17
C MET A 184 -7.14 14.30 7.82
N ILE A 185 -7.12 14.69 9.10
CA ILE A 185 -8.28 15.26 9.79
C ILE A 185 -8.67 16.59 9.13
N GLU A 186 -7.69 17.45 8.82
CA GLU A 186 -7.95 18.73 8.15
C GLU A 186 -8.61 18.52 6.80
N GLU A 187 -8.06 17.62 5.98
CA GLU A 187 -8.60 17.32 4.67
C GLU A 187 -9.98 16.65 4.76
N TYR A 188 -10.17 15.70 5.67
CA TYR A 188 -11.47 15.05 5.88
C TYR A 188 -12.57 16.05 6.29
N ARG A 189 -12.24 17.03 7.12
CA ARG A 189 -13.20 18.08 7.50
C ARG A 189 -13.68 18.89 6.30
N ARG A 190 -12.83 19.06 5.29
CA ARG A 190 -13.12 19.82 4.06
C ARG A 190 -13.85 18.99 3.02
N THR A 191 -13.40 17.75 2.78
CA THR A 191 -13.86 16.92 1.65
C THR A 191 -14.97 15.94 2.02
N LYS A 192 -15.02 15.48 3.30
CA LYS A 192 -15.89 14.38 3.76
C LYS A 192 -15.70 13.08 2.97
N ASP A 193 -14.51 12.87 2.42
CA ASP A 193 -14.17 11.74 1.60
C ASP A 193 -14.21 10.42 2.39
N SER A 194 -14.96 9.44 1.90
CA SER A 194 -15.13 8.13 2.54
C SER A 194 -13.84 7.31 2.52
N GLU A 195 -13.04 7.43 1.47
CA GLU A 195 -11.73 6.78 1.37
C GLU A 195 -10.80 7.26 2.49
N LEU A 196 -10.73 8.58 2.66
CA LEU A 196 -9.90 9.18 3.70
C LEU A 196 -10.31 8.73 5.11
N LYS A 197 -11.61 8.51 5.34
CA LYS A 197 -12.11 7.95 6.60
C LYS A 197 -11.60 6.54 6.86
N ILE A 198 -11.56 5.68 5.83
CA ILE A 198 -11.04 4.31 5.97
C ILE A 198 -9.56 4.36 6.34
N ILE A 199 -8.77 5.20 5.66
CA ILE A 199 -7.34 5.36 5.92
C ILE A 199 -7.09 5.91 7.33
N MET A 200 -7.86 6.91 7.78
CA MET A 200 -7.77 7.43 9.15
C MET A 200 -8.04 6.33 10.19
N ASN A 201 -9.05 5.49 9.98
CA ASN A 201 -9.34 4.37 10.86
C ASN A 201 -8.19 3.36 10.89
N ALA A 202 -7.57 3.08 9.73
CA ALA A 202 -6.40 2.22 9.64
C ALA A 202 -5.24 2.75 10.49
N PHE A 203 -4.91 4.05 10.37
CA PHE A 203 -3.89 4.69 11.22
C PHE A 203 -4.25 4.66 12.71
N GLY A 204 -5.53 4.81 13.04
CA GLY A 204 -6.02 4.69 14.42
C GLY A 204 -5.77 3.29 15.00
N ILE A 205 -6.10 2.24 14.25
CA ILE A 205 -5.86 0.83 14.65
C ILE A 205 -4.36 0.58 14.81
N MET A 206 -3.55 1.04 13.87
CA MET A 206 -2.09 0.90 13.94
C MET A 206 -1.50 1.62 15.16
N ALA A 207 -1.98 2.82 15.47
CA ALA A 207 -1.55 3.57 16.65
C ALA A 207 -1.91 2.84 17.95
N VAL A 208 -3.12 2.29 18.06
CA VAL A 208 -3.55 1.50 19.22
C VAL A 208 -2.70 0.24 19.37
N ALA A 209 -2.49 -0.52 18.29
CA ALA A 209 -1.65 -1.72 18.31
C ALA A 209 -0.21 -1.39 18.72
N GLY A 210 0.37 -0.31 18.19
CA GLY A 210 1.71 0.14 18.54
C GLY A 210 1.84 0.55 20.01
N VAL A 211 0.88 1.31 20.54
CA VAL A 211 0.88 1.71 21.97
C VAL A 211 0.73 0.48 22.88
N LEU A 212 -0.19 -0.43 22.56
CA LEU A 212 -0.39 -1.66 23.32
C LEU A 212 0.90 -2.51 23.33
N SER A 213 1.50 -2.74 22.18
CA SER A 213 2.74 -3.48 22.03
C SER A 213 3.87 -2.83 22.85
N LEU A 214 4.01 -1.51 22.77
CA LEU A 214 5.03 -0.76 23.53
C LEU A 214 4.80 -0.84 25.04
N CYS A 215 3.55 -0.76 25.50
CA CYS A 215 3.20 -0.90 26.91
C CYS A 215 3.50 -2.31 27.42
N MET A 216 3.22 -3.34 26.62
CA MET A 216 3.51 -4.73 26.96
C MET A 216 5.01 -4.97 27.06
N TYR A 217 5.78 -4.42 26.13
CA TYR A 217 7.24 -4.51 26.14
C TYR A 217 7.87 -3.85 27.39
N TRP A 218 7.48 -2.58 27.67
CA TRP A 218 8.16 -1.79 28.71
C TRP A 218 7.66 -2.03 30.14
N LYS A 219 6.39 -2.42 30.33
CA LYS A 219 5.80 -2.50 31.67
C LYS A 219 5.39 -3.90 32.13
N LEU A 220 5.03 -4.76 31.19
CA LEU A 220 4.40 -6.04 31.51
C LEU A 220 5.31 -7.22 31.22
N GLU A 221 6.43 -7.02 30.53
CA GLU A 221 7.37 -8.08 30.10
C GLU A 221 6.66 -9.30 29.48
N ILE A 222 5.55 -9.05 28.77
CA ILE A 222 4.73 -10.09 28.15
C ILE A 222 5.35 -10.51 26.83
N PRO A 223 5.61 -11.80 26.59
CA PRO A 223 6.33 -12.27 25.40
C PRO A 223 5.59 -12.07 24.08
N PHE A 224 4.27 -11.82 24.10
CA PHE A 224 3.44 -11.67 22.88
C PHE A 224 3.32 -10.24 22.35
N TYR A 225 4.12 -9.29 22.82
CA TYR A 225 4.04 -7.89 22.36
C TYR A 225 4.28 -7.76 20.85
N GLY A 226 5.19 -8.54 20.29
CA GLY A 226 5.49 -8.58 18.85
C GLY A 226 4.29 -9.01 18.04
N THR A 227 3.64 -10.10 18.41
CA THR A 227 2.46 -10.64 17.69
C THR A 227 1.30 -9.64 17.63
N ILE A 228 1.06 -8.87 18.71
CA ILE A 228 0.01 -7.84 18.70
C ILE A 228 0.33 -6.73 17.69
N PHE A 229 1.59 -6.31 17.63
CA PHE A 229 2.03 -5.32 16.68
C PHE A 229 1.90 -5.83 15.23
N GLU A 230 2.35 -7.05 14.97
CA GLU A 230 2.25 -7.72 13.68
C GLU A 230 0.80 -7.82 13.18
N VAL A 231 -0.12 -8.26 14.04
CA VAL A 231 -1.57 -8.31 13.73
C VAL A 231 -2.10 -6.90 13.43
N GLY A 232 -1.68 -5.90 14.20
CA GLY A 232 -2.03 -4.51 13.97
C GLY A 232 -1.57 -4.00 12.60
N VAL A 233 -0.33 -4.31 12.21
CA VAL A 233 0.24 -3.99 10.89
C VAL A 233 -0.55 -4.68 9.79
N LEU A 234 -0.85 -5.96 9.92
CA LEU A 234 -1.62 -6.71 8.93
C LEU A 234 -3.02 -6.13 8.71
N ILE A 235 -3.74 -5.79 9.79
CA ILE A 235 -5.05 -5.15 9.69
C ILE A 235 -4.94 -3.78 9.02
N PHE A 236 -3.94 -3.00 9.40
CA PHE A 236 -3.64 -1.70 8.79
C PHE A 236 -3.42 -1.83 7.28
N GLU A 237 -2.56 -2.74 6.86
CA GLU A 237 -2.26 -3.01 5.46
C GLU A 237 -3.50 -3.44 4.67
N GLN A 238 -4.32 -4.32 5.25
CA GLN A 238 -5.57 -4.78 4.64
C GLN A 238 -6.57 -3.63 4.44
N LEU A 239 -6.68 -2.73 5.41
CA LEU A 239 -7.56 -1.55 5.29
C LEU A 239 -7.05 -0.58 4.23
N LEU A 240 -5.74 -0.38 4.11
CA LEU A 240 -5.16 0.46 3.05
C LEU A 240 -5.43 -0.12 1.66
N LEU A 241 -5.24 -1.42 1.46
CA LEU A 241 -5.56 -2.08 0.20
C LEU A 241 -7.05 -1.96 -0.13
N THR A 242 -7.91 -2.17 0.87
CA THR A 242 -9.35 -2.01 0.71
C THR A 242 -9.72 -0.60 0.29
N SER A 243 -9.11 0.44 0.90
CA SER A 243 -9.40 1.84 0.55
C SER A 243 -9.05 2.15 -0.89
N ILE A 244 -7.91 1.67 -1.38
CA ILE A 244 -7.51 1.87 -2.78
C ILE A 244 -8.44 1.11 -3.72
N PHE A 245 -8.81 -0.11 -3.38
CA PHE A 245 -9.71 -0.91 -4.21
C PHE A 245 -11.09 -0.25 -4.35
N VAL A 246 -11.66 0.26 -3.24
CA VAL A 246 -12.91 1.04 -3.26
C VAL A 246 -12.80 2.25 -4.18
N ASN A 247 -11.71 3.00 -4.07
CA ASN A 247 -11.46 4.16 -4.92
C ASN A 247 -11.35 3.79 -6.42
N LEU A 248 -10.69 2.67 -6.74
CA LEU A 248 -10.62 2.18 -8.12
C LEU A 248 -11.99 1.83 -8.69
N VAL A 249 -12.82 1.13 -7.92
CA VAL A 249 -14.16 0.76 -8.34
C VAL A 249 -15.01 2.01 -8.58
N GLU A 250 -14.90 3.01 -7.72
CA GLU A 250 -15.61 4.28 -7.88
C GLU A 250 -15.16 5.04 -9.14
N GLN A 251 -13.84 5.11 -9.37
CA GLN A 251 -13.30 5.72 -10.60
C GLN A 251 -13.75 4.99 -11.87
N ALA A 252 -13.73 3.64 -11.85
CA ALA A 252 -14.18 2.84 -12.98
C ALA A 252 -15.67 3.07 -13.26
N LYS A 253 -16.51 3.14 -12.22
CA LYS A 253 -17.93 3.43 -12.34
C LYS A 253 -18.17 4.81 -12.94
N THR A 254 -17.52 5.85 -12.40
CA THR A 254 -17.65 7.22 -12.90
C THR A 254 -17.23 7.31 -14.37
N ARG A 255 -16.15 6.64 -14.76
CA ARG A 255 -15.72 6.61 -16.16
C ARG A 255 -16.75 5.95 -17.08
N SER A 256 -17.29 4.80 -16.65
CA SER A 256 -18.34 4.11 -17.42
C SER A 256 -19.61 4.97 -17.56
N GLU A 257 -20.00 5.67 -16.51
CA GLU A 257 -21.12 6.61 -16.56
C GLU A 257 -20.87 7.75 -17.55
N LEU A 258 -19.66 8.34 -17.55
CA LEU A 258 -19.27 9.38 -18.51
C LEU A 258 -19.30 8.88 -19.96
N GLU A 259 -18.77 7.67 -20.22
CA GLU A 259 -18.82 7.06 -21.56
C GLU A 259 -20.27 6.87 -22.04
N VAL A 260 -21.17 6.47 -21.14
CA VAL A 260 -22.62 6.36 -21.46
C VAL A 260 -23.21 7.73 -21.74
N TYR A 261 -22.91 8.75 -20.94
CA TYR A 261 -23.38 10.12 -21.17
C TYR A 261 -22.86 10.68 -22.50
N GLU A 262 -21.59 10.49 -22.83
CA GLU A 262 -21.01 10.90 -24.11
C GLU A 262 -21.72 10.24 -25.28
N ARG A 263 -21.99 8.93 -25.17
CA ARG A 263 -22.75 8.22 -26.21
C ARG A 263 -24.16 8.79 -26.37
N LEU A 264 -24.88 9.04 -25.27
CA LEU A 264 -26.21 9.62 -25.30
C LEU A 264 -26.25 11.04 -25.88
N LEU A 265 -25.15 11.80 -25.73
CA LEU A 265 -25.03 13.14 -26.33
C LEU A 265 -24.72 13.12 -27.84
N LYS A 266 -24.07 12.04 -28.33
CA LYS A 266 -23.57 11.93 -29.71
C LYS A 266 -24.37 10.99 -30.62
N GLU A 267 -25.18 10.09 -30.06
CA GLU A 267 -26.00 9.13 -30.80
C GLU A 267 -27.48 9.55 -30.79
N ASP A 268 -28.15 9.32 -31.89
CA ASP A 268 -29.61 9.42 -31.97
C ASP A 268 -30.25 8.19 -31.35
N ARG A 269 -31.19 8.37 -30.42
CA ARG A 269 -31.80 7.28 -29.63
C ARG A 269 -32.64 6.30 -30.47
N MET A 270 -33.16 6.73 -31.60
CA MET A 270 -34.03 5.88 -32.43
C MET A 270 -33.23 5.03 -33.42
N THR A 271 -32.20 5.61 -33.99
CA THR A 271 -31.44 5.00 -35.09
C THR A 271 -30.08 4.46 -34.69
N GLY A 272 -29.53 4.90 -33.54
CA GLY A 272 -28.20 4.51 -33.08
C GLY A 272 -27.04 5.10 -33.91
N ILE A 273 -27.31 5.99 -34.85
CA ILE A 273 -26.29 6.71 -35.62
C ILE A 273 -25.90 8.00 -34.93
N ASN A 274 -24.78 8.56 -35.34
CA ASN A 274 -24.33 9.87 -34.84
C ASN A 274 -25.39 10.95 -35.09
N ASN A 275 -25.69 11.73 -34.07
CA ASN A 275 -26.61 12.85 -34.17
C ASN A 275 -25.91 14.11 -34.71
N ARG A 276 -26.67 15.21 -34.83
CA ARG A 276 -26.16 16.48 -35.33
C ARG A 276 -24.94 16.99 -34.54
N THR A 277 -24.91 16.84 -33.21
CA THR A 277 -23.81 17.29 -32.36
C THR A 277 -22.51 16.56 -32.71
N ALA A 278 -22.57 15.23 -32.83
CA ALA A 278 -21.42 14.42 -33.23
C ALA A 278 -20.91 14.80 -34.64
N PHE A 279 -21.83 15.10 -35.56
CA PHE A 279 -21.48 15.55 -36.90
C PHE A 279 -20.75 16.92 -36.89
N GLU A 280 -21.25 17.88 -36.12
CA GLU A 280 -20.64 19.20 -35.98
C GLU A 280 -19.24 19.11 -35.35
N GLU A 281 -19.04 18.26 -34.32
CA GLU A 281 -17.73 18.00 -33.76
C GLU A 281 -16.73 17.37 -34.73
N GLN A 282 -17.18 16.39 -35.55
CA GLN A 282 -16.34 15.77 -36.57
C GLN A 282 -15.95 16.78 -37.69
N LEU A 283 -16.84 17.66 -38.07
CA LEU A 283 -16.51 18.73 -39.01
C LEU A 283 -15.45 19.67 -38.46
N GLN A 284 -15.60 20.07 -37.20
CA GLN A 284 -14.62 20.92 -36.52
C GLN A 284 -13.24 20.24 -36.44
N ASP A 285 -13.19 18.93 -36.08
CA ASP A 285 -11.96 18.17 -36.06
C ASP A 285 -11.27 18.11 -37.43
N ILE A 286 -12.03 17.91 -38.51
CA ILE A 286 -11.51 17.95 -39.88
C ILE A 286 -10.98 19.33 -40.24
N GLU A 287 -11.66 20.41 -39.82
CA GLU A 287 -11.18 21.77 -40.03
C GLU A 287 -9.89 22.07 -39.30
N ASP A 288 -9.80 21.66 -38.02
CA ASP A 288 -8.63 21.89 -37.19
C ASP A 288 -7.40 21.07 -37.68
N HIS A 289 -7.64 19.93 -38.32
CA HIS A 289 -6.62 19.02 -38.86
C HIS A 289 -6.62 18.98 -40.39
N ALA A 290 -7.06 20.04 -41.05
CA ALA A 290 -7.19 20.09 -42.52
C ALA A 290 -5.89 19.76 -43.27
N GLN A 291 -4.73 19.93 -42.64
CA GLN A 291 -3.42 19.62 -43.20
C GLN A 291 -3.13 18.10 -43.32
N ASP A 292 -3.88 17.27 -42.58
CA ASP A 292 -3.69 15.81 -42.55
C ASP A 292 -4.53 15.09 -43.61
N TYR A 293 -5.39 15.85 -44.35
CA TYR A 293 -6.29 15.31 -45.36
C TYR A 293 -6.02 15.91 -46.75
N ASP A 294 -5.76 15.06 -47.72
CA ASP A 294 -5.62 15.47 -49.11
C ASP A 294 -6.96 15.89 -49.75
N ASN A 295 -8.07 15.21 -49.40
CA ASN A 295 -9.41 15.46 -49.87
C ASN A 295 -10.46 15.06 -48.83
N ALA A 296 -11.54 15.83 -48.74
CA ALA A 296 -12.71 15.50 -47.95
C ALA A 296 -13.95 15.57 -48.82
N ALA A 297 -14.88 14.64 -48.64
CA ALA A 297 -16.17 14.62 -49.33
C ALA A 297 -17.33 14.54 -48.34
N LEU A 298 -18.36 15.34 -48.54
CA LEU A 298 -19.58 15.32 -47.75
C LEU A 298 -20.74 14.79 -48.60
N ILE A 299 -21.42 13.77 -48.13
CA ILE A 299 -22.55 13.14 -48.80
C ILE A 299 -23.81 13.43 -48.00
N PHE A 300 -24.75 14.14 -48.62
CA PHE A 300 -26.09 14.32 -48.07
C PHE A 300 -27.05 13.31 -48.64
N MET A 301 -27.81 12.65 -47.79
CA MET A 301 -28.87 11.72 -48.18
C MET A 301 -30.16 12.10 -47.47
N ASP A 302 -31.27 12.07 -48.22
CA ASP A 302 -32.61 12.24 -47.69
C ASP A 302 -33.51 11.11 -48.15
N VAL A 303 -34.50 10.74 -47.33
CA VAL A 303 -35.43 9.67 -47.66
C VAL A 303 -36.70 10.26 -48.26
N ASP A 304 -36.89 10.06 -49.55
CA ASP A 304 -38.06 10.50 -50.26
C ASP A 304 -39.33 9.81 -49.75
N GLY A 305 -40.40 10.59 -49.62
CA GLY A 305 -41.71 10.07 -49.25
C GLY A 305 -41.93 9.70 -47.79
N LEU A 306 -40.96 9.98 -46.86
CA LEU A 306 -41.07 9.63 -45.45
C LEU A 306 -42.34 10.19 -44.77
N LYS A 307 -42.74 11.40 -45.10
CA LYS A 307 -43.99 12.03 -44.61
C LYS A 307 -45.25 11.27 -45.00
N ILE A 308 -45.26 10.67 -46.18
CA ILE A 308 -46.42 9.90 -46.69
C ILE A 308 -46.53 8.59 -45.93
N GLN A 309 -45.38 7.93 -45.66
CA GLN A 309 -45.35 6.66 -44.88
C GLN A 309 -45.75 6.89 -43.42
N THR A 310 -45.29 7.98 -42.77
CA THR A 310 -45.64 8.29 -41.40
C THR A 310 -47.13 8.58 -41.26
N ILE A 311 -47.75 9.32 -42.18
CA ILE A 311 -49.20 9.54 -42.22
C ILE A 311 -49.98 8.25 -42.42
N PHE A 312 -49.52 7.35 -43.30
CA PHE A 312 -50.15 6.01 -43.49
C PHE A 312 -50.07 5.13 -42.23
N MET A 313 -48.93 5.13 -41.52
CA MET A 313 -48.76 4.37 -40.28
C MET A 313 -49.65 4.94 -39.16
N ASP A 314 -49.73 6.25 -38.97
CA ASP A 314 -50.63 6.85 -37.99
C ASP A 314 -52.12 6.59 -38.25
N ILE A 315 -52.54 6.56 -39.54
CA ILE A 315 -53.91 6.21 -39.95
C ILE A 315 -54.21 4.73 -39.63
N MET A 316 -53.24 3.85 -39.84
CA MET A 316 -53.39 2.41 -39.58
C MET A 316 -53.38 2.08 -38.09
N GLN A 317 -52.69 2.83 -37.25
CA GLN A 317 -52.68 2.64 -35.80
C GLN A 317 -53.86 3.34 -35.08
N GLY A 318 -54.50 4.35 -35.72
CA GLY A 318 -55.65 5.04 -35.16
C GLY A 318 -57.00 4.39 -35.42
N THR A 319 -57.03 3.21 -36.05
CA THR A 319 -58.26 2.47 -36.40
C THR A 319 -58.43 1.14 -35.63
N ASN A 320 -57.81 1.02 -34.46
CA ASN A 320 -58.11 -0.09 -33.53
C ASN A 320 -58.66 0.43 -32.21
#